data_1b5586c8a0249ea07fc1537271c40669
#
_entry.id   1b5586c8a0249ea07fc1537271c40669
#
_cell.length_a   1.000
_cell.length_b   1.000
_cell.length_c   1.000
_cell.angle_alpha   90.00
_cell.angle_beta   90.00
_cell.angle_gamma   90.00
#
_symmetry.space_group_name_H-M   'P 1'
#
loop_
_entity.id
_entity.type
_entity.pdbx_description
1 polymer ?
#
loop_
_entity_poly.entity_id
_entity_poly.type
_entity_poly.pdbx_seq_one_letter_code
_entity_poly.pdbx_strand_id
1 'polypeptide(L)'
;MHDENTRASVRARRPAPAARVRAAAVSVAAVSALLLGACASDTDPIDIFGHAGWQGGLADAHNSASVTTNGSRELSLDWMRPLGAPTATRPSIGPDGQVTVTSTGDVGCALGSFQGATGRKRFCNSLGPSGISSTAVADTASNLYAGDDGSMSSINPNGQLRWRTPVYGVPRTPQFLPDGNVLVMTQFGQTNVLSNQTGVAVAPILDLVPPPLPLDLPNAELRPANDGLLTCLVGGPDCAVAASPAVDPSSSTVYVVLWRAGAIAPQLVALTYTGGDTPSLEEAWSSPLLPSSVTSSPVLSPDGSRVYLTDVEGTVRAYSTEDGTPIWSYFVGDRAAGSVAVSPDGIIVPAGGAGSRLQAIRDAGDRPESLWKRDDLVQQGSPALAGGSTGYTVTGNDELSLVTFDLTTGETVDTDAMPGSTGYSPGVVVGPEGEVVVPTALGALYSFR
;
A
#
# COMPACT_ATOMS: atom_id res chain seq x y z
N MET A 1 34.06 -38.13 68.77
CA MET A 1 33.34 -38.93 69.72
C MET A 1 32.43 -39.83 68.92
N HIS A 2 32.86 -41.06 68.88
CA HIS A 2 32.20 -42.38 68.72
C HIS A 2 31.38 -42.60 67.48
N ASP A 3 31.85 -43.40 66.52
CA ASP A 3 32.06 -44.90 66.50
C ASP A 3 30.69 -45.59 66.35
N GLU A 4 30.45 -46.54 65.53
CA GLU A 4 31.05 -47.77 65.03
C GLU A 4 30.16 -48.39 64.00
N ASN A 5 30.66 -48.78 62.85
CA ASN A 5 30.89 -50.20 62.47
C ASN A 5 29.71 -51.13 62.56
N THR A 6 29.32 -51.79 61.46
CA THR A 6 29.39 -53.21 61.33
C THR A 6 29.24 -53.70 59.88
N ARG A 7 30.11 -54.64 59.56
CA ARG A 7 30.36 -55.48 58.38
C ARG A 7 29.31 -56.56 58.14
N ALA A 8 29.33 -57.01 56.94
CA ALA A 8 29.22 -58.39 56.40
C ALA A 8 28.00 -58.58 55.52
N SER A 9 27.98 -59.33 54.45
CA SER A 9 28.90 -60.25 53.81
C SER A 9 28.44 -60.61 52.41
N VAL A 10 29.38 -60.93 51.59
CA VAL A 10 29.38 -61.50 50.25
C VAL A 10 28.41 -62.69 50.06
N ARG A 11 27.69 -62.72 48.96
CA ARG A 11 27.50 -63.91 48.17
C ARG A 11 27.31 -63.63 46.66
N ALA A 12 28.28 -64.06 45.91
CA ALA A 12 28.28 -64.19 44.48
C ALA A 12 27.31 -65.23 43.98
N ARG A 13 26.60 -64.98 42.90
CA ARG A 13 26.16 -66.05 41.97
C ARG A 13 26.23 -65.53 40.52
N ARG A 14 26.67 -66.42 39.69
CA ARG A 14 27.16 -66.42 38.33
C ARG A 14 26.05 -66.14 37.26
N PRO A 15 26.46 -65.92 36.01
CA PRO A 15 25.67 -65.28 34.95
C PRO A 15 24.90 -66.29 34.07
N ALA A 16 23.87 -65.80 33.40
CA ALA A 16 23.22 -66.43 32.24
C ALA A 16 22.66 -65.34 31.26
N PRO A 17 22.36 -65.71 30.03
CA PRO A 17 23.13 -65.16 28.87
C PRO A 17 22.45 -64.08 28.12
N ALA A 18 23.26 -63.32 27.40
CA ALA A 18 22.88 -62.28 26.45
C ALA A 18 22.15 -62.94 25.24
N ALA A 19 20.90 -62.57 25.08
CA ALA A 19 20.17 -62.58 23.80
C ALA A 19 18.78 -61.97 24.00
N ARG A 20 18.57 -60.74 23.58
CA ARG A 20 17.30 -60.11 23.21
C ARG A 20 17.31 -58.54 23.37
N VAL A 21 18.32 -57.86 22.88
CA VAL A 21 18.35 -56.37 22.85
C VAL A 21 18.72 -55.82 21.45
N ARG A 22 18.42 -56.55 20.38
CA ARG A 22 18.67 -56.02 19.01
C ARG A 22 17.42 -55.71 18.18
N ALA A 23 16.22 -55.97 18.69
CA ALA A 23 14.97 -55.70 17.93
C ALA A 23 14.22 -54.41 18.32
N ALA A 24 14.56 -53.75 19.44
CA ALA A 24 13.86 -52.57 19.93
C ALA A 24 14.48 -51.22 19.46
N ALA A 25 15.73 -51.22 19.02
CA ALA A 25 16.41 -49.97 18.62
C ALA A 25 16.10 -49.55 17.18
N VAL A 26 15.64 -50.43 16.30
CA VAL A 26 15.30 -50.09 14.90
C VAL A 26 13.90 -49.53 14.77
N SER A 27 12.98 -49.87 15.67
CA SER A 27 11.59 -49.38 15.62
C SER A 27 11.42 -47.94 16.14
N VAL A 28 12.30 -47.48 17.03
CA VAL A 28 12.24 -46.09 17.57
C VAL A 28 12.84 -45.07 16.58
N ALA A 29 13.85 -45.47 15.80
CA ALA A 29 14.46 -44.60 14.80
C ALA A 29 13.52 -44.38 13.57
N ALA A 30 12.69 -45.36 13.21
CA ALA A 30 11.73 -45.24 12.11
C ALA A 30 10.51 -44.37 12.47
N VAL A 31 10.07 -44.35 13.73
CA VAL A 31 8.96 -43.51 14.20
C VAL A 31 9.42 -42.05 14.39
N SER A 32 10.69 -41.84 14.80
CA SER A 32 11.23 -40.47 14.92
C SER A 32 11.50 -39.80 13.57
N ALA A 33 11.80 -40.58 12.52
CA ALA A 33 11.97 -40.05 11.16
C ALA A 33 10.63 -39.70 10.49
N LEU A 34 9.51 -40.32 10.89
CA LEU A 34 8.16 -40.00 10.38
C LEU A 34 7.52 -38.80 11.09
N LEU A 35 8.02 -38.38 12.27
CA LEU A 35 7.53 -37.22 12.99
C LEU A 35 8.26 -35.93 12.63
N LEU A 36 9.40 -35.99 11.95
CA LEU A 36 10.14 -34.80 11.46
C LEU A 36 9.75 -34.41 10.04
N GLY A 37 8.95 -35.20 9.32
CA GLY A 37 8.45 -34.89 7.99
C GLY A 37 7.07 -34.19 7.94
N ALA A 38 6.44 -33.94 9.09
CA ALA A 38 5.04 -33.47 9.15
C ALA A 38 4.90 -31.96 9.50
N CYS A 39 5.96 -31.17 9.41
CA CYS A 39 5.90 -29.72 9.64
C CYS A 39 6.41 -28.89 8.46
N ALA A 40 6.48 -29.46 7.25
CA ALA A 40 6.36 -28.64 6.05
C ALA A 40 4.86 -28.54 5.77
N SER A 41 4.15 -27.67 6.47
CA SER A 41 2.89 -27.18 5.96
C SER A 41 3.25 -26.41 4.69
N ASP A 42 3.00 -27.00 3.52
CA ASP A 42 2.74 -26.20 2.33
C ASP A 42 1.61 -25.26 2.74
N THR A 43 1.97 -24.05 3.15
CA THR A 43 0.99 -22.99 3.30
C THR A 43 0.61 -22.64 1.87
N ASP A 44 -0.63 -22.93 1.48
CA ASP A 44 -1.15 -22.49 0.20
C ASP A 44 -0.80 -21.02 0.00
N PRO A 45 -0.27 -20.63 -1.17
CA PRO A 45 0.05 -19.25 -1.45
C PRO A 45 -1.22 -18.42 -1.25
N ILE A 46 -1.12 -17.29 -0.55
CA ILE A 46 -2.23 -16.36 -0.41
C ILE A 46 -2.43 -15.74 -1.79
N ASP A 47 -3.61 -15.96 -2.37
CA ASP A 47 -4.03 -15.21 -3.56
C ASP A 47 -4.20 -13.74 -3.16
N ILE A 48 -3.50 -12.83 -3.82
CA ILE A 48 -3.51 -11.40 -3.54
C ILE A 48 -4.23 -10.57 -4.57
N PHE A 49 -4.54 -11.16 -5.70
CA PHE A 49 -5.29 -10.51 -6.77
C PHE A 49 -6.72 -11.07 -6.82
N GLY A 50 -7.68 -10.25 -7.18
CA GLY A 50 -9.03 -10.71 -7.48
C GLY A 50 -10.05 -10.58 -6.36
N HIS A 51 -9.79 -9.85 -5.28
CA HIS A 51 -10.87 -9.50 -4.37
C HIS A 51 -11.59 -8.21 -4.81
N ALA A 52 -12.90 -8.18 -4.63
CA ALA A 52 -13.66 -6.94 -4.68
C ALA A 52 -13.27 -6.06 -3.48
N GLY A 53 -13.20 -4.75 -3.67
CA GLY A 53 -12.89 -3.79 -2.63
C GLY A 53 -11.64 -2.95 -2.93
N TRP A 54 -11.24 -2.14 -1.98
CA TRP A 54 -10.15 -1.17 -2.11
C TRP A 54 -8.90 -1.69 -1.42
N GLN A 55 -8.08 -2.45 -2.12
CA GLN A 55 -6.96 -3.20 -1.57
C GLN A 55 -5.91 -2.32 -0.88
N GLY A 56 -5.62 -1.15 -1.43
CA GLY A 56 -4.58 -0.23 -0.95
C GLY A 56 -4.95 1.22 -1.18
N GLY A 57 -3.98 2.13 -1.14
CA GLY A 57 -4.22 3.57 -1.25
C GLY A 57 -4.94 4.03 -2.52
N LEU A 58 -4.75 3.31 -3.63
CA LEU A 58 -5.32 3.62 -4.95
C LEU A 58 -6.01 2.41 -5.59
N ALA A 59 -6.71 1.64 -4.80
CA ALA A 59 -7.52 0.46 -5.12
C ALA A 59 -6.71 -0.79 -5.47
N ASP A 60 -5.90 -0.76 -6.49
CA ASP A 60 -5.25 -1.92 -7.10
C ASP A 60 -3.75 -1.70 -7.37
N ALA A 61 -3.11 -2.68 -7.99
CA ALA A 61 -1.68 -2.62 -8.34
C ALA A 61 -1.37 -1.58 -9.44
N HIS A 62 -2.33 -1.27 -10.32
CA HIS A 62 -2.23 -0.21 -11.33
C HIS A 62 -2.37 1.20 -10.74
N ASN A 63 -2.73 1.32 -9.46
CA ASN A 63 -3.09 2.58 -8.82
C ASN A 63 -4.31 3.25 -9.49
N SER A 64 -5.23 2.48 -10.05
CA SER A 64 -6.33 2.98 -10.88
C SER A 64 -7.33 3.87 -10.14
N ALA A 65 -7.39 3.80 -8.81
CA ALA A 65 -8.42 4.42 -7.98
C ALA A 65 -9.84 4.09 -8.47
N SER A 66 -10.02 2.87 -8.97
CA SER A 66 -11.25 2.36 -9.56
C SER A 66 -11.52 0.93 -9.11
N VAL A 67 -12.79 0.58 -8.96
CA VAL A 67 -13.24 -0.79 -8.68
C VAL A 67 -14.27 -1.23 -9.70
N THR A 68 -14.36 -2.53 -9.94
CA THR A 68 -15.36 -3.12 -10.86
C THR A 68 -16.74 -3.29 -10.23
N THR A 69 -16.80 -3.26 -8.89
CA THR A 69 -18.07 -3.27 -8.14
C THR A 69 -18.94 -2.09 -8.58
N ASN A 70 -20.23 -2.35 -8.83
CA ASN A 70 -21.15 -1.29 -9.16
C ASN A 70 -21.28 -0.29 -8.01
N GLY A 71 -21.04 0.98 -8.31
CA GLY A 71 -21.22 2.06 -7.35
C GLY A 71 -22.69 2.31 -7.03
N SER A 72 -23.00 2.55 -5.75
CA SER A 72 -24.32 3.05 -5.36
C SER A 72 -24.52 4.46 -5.90
N ARG A 73 -25.68 4.73 -6.49
CA ARG A 73 -26.02 6.05 -7.05
C ARG A 73 -26.86 6.90 -6.09
N GLU A 74 -27.46 6.28 -5.10
CA GLU A 74 -28.20 6.92 -4.00
C GLU A 74 -27.57 6.41 -2.70
N LEU A 75 -27.02 7.31 -1.94
CA LEU A 75 -26.30 7.02 -0.71
C LEU A 75 -26.98 7.72 0.47
N SER A 76 -26.67 7.24 1.65
CA SER A 76 -27.00 7.94 2.91
C SER A 76 -25.89 7.69 3.92
N LEU A 77 -25.64 8.64 4.83
CA LEU A 77 -24.69 8.47 5.89
C LEU A 77 -25.08 7.30 6.80
N ASP A 78 -24.28 6.24 6.79
CA ASP A 78 -24.49 5.05 7.62
C ASP A 78 -23.86 5.23 9.01
N TRP A 79 -22.59 5.57 9.05
CA TRP A 79 -21.90 5.86 10.30
C TRP A 79 -20.75 6.86 10.13
N MET A 80 -20.37 7.48 11.26
CA MET A 80 -19.16 8.33 11.37
C MET A 80 -18.36 7.90 12.59
N ARG A 81 -17.02 7.94 12.47
CA ARG A 81 -16.09 7.65 13.58
C ARG A 81 -14.97 8.68 13.65
N PRO A 82 -14.75 9.31 14.80
CA PRO A 82 -13.54 10.10 15.02
C PRO A 82 -12.34 9.15 15.14
N LEU A 83 -11.26 9.48 14.47
CA LEU A 83 -9.99 8.76 14.55
C LEU A 83 -9.13 9.25 15.71
N GLY A 84 -9.37 10.49 16.17
CA GLY A 84 -8.62 11.14 17.24
C GLY A 84 -7.29 11.73 16.82
N ALA A 85 -6.91 11.58 15.55
CA ALA A 85 -5.66 12.09 15.00
C ALA A 85 -5.78 12.27 13.47
N PRO A 86 -5.01 13.20 12.88
CA PRO A 86 -4.99 13.43 11.44
C PRO A 86 -4.65 12.17 10.63
N THR A 87 -5.20 12.08 9.40
CA THR A 87 -4.84 11.10 8.40
C THR A 87 -4.46 11.78 7.08
N ALA A 88 -3.45 11.25 6.39
CA ALA A 88 -2.97 11.80 5.13
C ALA A 88 -3.16 10.84 3.93
N THR A 89 -3.59 9.61 4.20
CA THR A 89 -3.76 8.57 3.18
C THR A 89 -5.21 8.09 3.15
N ARG A 90 -5.59 7.50 2.02
CA ARG A 90 -6.88 6.81 1.88
C ARG A 90 -6.90 5.55 2.74
N PRO A 91 -8.03 5.12 3.27
CA PRO A 91 -8.16 3.80 3.88
C PRO A 91 -8.02 2.68 2.84
N SER A 92 -7.78 1.47 3.30
CA SER A 92 -8.03 0.25 2.54
C SER A 92 -9.29 -0.45 3.05
N ILE A 93 -9.94 -1.19 2.16
CA ILE A 93 -11.10 -2.04 2.50
C ILE A 93 -10.79 -3.44 2.01
N GLY A 94 -10.65 -4.36 2.96
CA GLY A 94 -10.39 -5.77 2.68
C GLY A 94 -11.61 -6.49 2.09
N PRO A 95 -11.43 -7.74 1.63
CA PRO A 95 -12.50 -8.53 1.03
C PRO A 95 -13.64 -8.85 2.01
N ASP A 96 -13.38 -8.79 3.31
CA ASP A 96 -14.37 -8.98 4.39
C ASP A 96 -15.07 -7.67 4.80
N GLY A 97 -14.88 -6.58 4.04
CA GLY A 97 -15.42 -5.25 4.33
C GLY A 97 -14.73 -4.56 5.51
N GLN A 98 -13.58 -5.05 5.98
CA GLN A 98 -12.80 -4.40 7.02
C GLN A 98 -12.14 -3.13 6.51
N VAL A 99 -12.52 -1.99 7.08
CA VAL A 99 -11.92 -0.68 6.77
C VAL A 99 -10.70 -0.46 7.64
N THR A 100 -9.57 -0.17 7.02
CA THR A 100 -8.30 0.08 7.73
C THR A 100 -7.75 1.45 7.36
N VAL A 101 -7.36 2.23 8.35
CA VAL A 101 -6.84 3.60 8.17
C VAL A 101 -5.61 3.83 9.02
N THR A 102 -4.65 4.57 8.48
CA THR A 102 -3.47 5.05 9.20
C THR A 102 -3.64 6.51 9.61
N SER A 103 -3.15 6.85 10.79
CA SER A 103 -3.20 8.20 11.37
C SER A 103 -1.94 8.52 12.18
N THR A 104 -1.74 9.78 12.55
CA THR A 104 -0.58 10.21 13.36
C THR A 104 -0.67 9.83 14.83
N GLY A 105 -1.59 8.99 15.25
CA GLY A 105 -1.95 8.77 16.65
C GLY A 105 -0.79 8.57 17.60
N ASP A 106 -0.52 9.59 18.41
CA ASP A 106 0.54 9.58 19.43
C ASP A 106 0.26 8.64 20.61
N VAL A 107 -0.95 8.11 20.71
CA VAL A 107 -1.43 7.36 21.87
C VAL A 107 -1.84 5.93 21.50
N GLY A 108 -1.00 5.26 20.72
CA GLY A 108 -1.12 3.82 20.51
C GLY A 108 -2.14 3.37 19.46
N CYS A 109 -2.73 4.27 18.69
CA CYS A 109 -3.70 3.95 17.63
C CYS A 109 -3.35 4.61 16.29
N ALA A 110 -2.22 4.27 15.73
CA ALA A 110 -1.83 4.78 14.42
C ALA A 110 -2.40 3.95 13.26
N LEU A 111 -2.68 2.67 13.47
CA LEU A 111 -3.38 1.80 12.53
C LEU A 111 -4.71 1.36 13.14
N GLY A 112 -5.80 1.97 12.71
CA GLY A 112 -7.16 1.65 13.15
C GLY A 112 -7.88 0.74 12.17
N SER A 113 -8.58 -0.27 12.68
CA SER A 113 -9.44 -1.13 11.88
C SER A 113 -10.87 -1.09 12.37
N PHE A 114 -11.81 -1.00 11.42
CA PHE A 114 -13.24 -0.85 11.65
C PHE A 114 -14.03 -1.84 10.82
N GLN A 115 -15.11 -2.34 11.36
CA GLN A 115 -16.08 -3.14 10.63
C GLN A 115 -16.88 -2.24 9.70
N GLY A 116 -16.83 -2.48 8.39
CA GLY A 116 -17.46 -1.62 7.38
C GLY A 116 -18.95 -1.44 7.59
N ALA A 117 -19.68 -2.51 7.93
CA ALA A 117 -21.13 -2.46 8.14
C ALA A 117 -21.60 -1.64 9.35
N THR A 118 -20.75 -1.35 10.34
CA THR A 118 -21.20 -0.73 11.61
C THR A 118 -20.28 0.37 12.13
N GLY A 119 -19.12 0.54 11.51
CA GLY A 119 -18.07 1.42 12.01
C GLY A 119 -17.50 1.00 13.37
N ARG A 120 -17.81 -0.21 13.87
CA ARG A 120 -17.27 -0.70 15.14
C ARG A 120 -15.78 -0.94 15.02
N LYS A 121 -14.99 -0.33 15.93
CA LYS A 121 -13.55 -0.59 15.98
C LYS A 121 -13.28 -2.07 16.26
N ARG A 122 -12.47 -2.70 15.44
CA ARG A 122 -12.03 -4.09 15.60
C ARG A 122 -10.75 -4.16 16.42
N PHE A 123 -9.74 -3.41 16.00
CA PHE A 123 -8.48 -3.31 16.72
C PHE A 123 -7.80 -1.95 16.44
N CYS A 124 -6.72 -1.74 17.15
CA CYS A 124 -5.88 -0.57 17.02
C CYS A 124 -4.43 -0.96 17.33
N ASN A 125 -3.54 -0.67 16.42
CA ASN A 125 -2.11 -0.96 16.57
C ASN A 125 -1.30 0.33 16.57
N SER A 126 -0.24 0.35 17.37
CA SER A 126 0.77 1.40 17.33
C SER A 126 1.65 1.23 16.10
N LEU A 127 1.85 2.31 15.38
CA LEU A 127 2.93 2.51 14.41
C LEU A 127 3.76 3.71 14.88
N GLY A 128 4.98 3.87 14.36
CA GLY A 128 5.73 5.10 14.54
C GLY A 128 5.05 6.30 13.86
N PRO A 129 5.49 7.52 14.16
CA PRO A 129 4.83 8.75 13.70
C PRO A 129 4.78 8.88 12.18
N SER A 130 5.66 8.22 11.44
CA SER A 130 5.69 8.26 9.97
C SER A 130 4.76 7.23 9.31
N GLY A 131 4.11 6.36 10.05
CA GLY A 131 3.13 5.39 9.54
C GLY A 131 1.97 6.03 8.76
N ILE A 132 1.66 7.29 9.05
CA ILE A 132 0.69 8.11 8.28
C ILE A 132 1.07 8.29 6.80
N SER A 133 2.34 8.10 6.43
CA SER A 133 2.83 8.24 5.05
C SER A 133 2.53 7.04 4.16
N SER A 134 1.95 5.98 4.71
CA SER A 134 1.68 4.72 4.05
C SER A 134 0.27 4.26 4.34
N THR A 135 -0.46 3.83 3.31
CA THR A 135 -1.71 3.08 3.49
C THR A 135 -1.37 1.63 3.80
N ALA A 136 -2.08 1.03 4.74
CA ALA A 136 -2.00 -0.42 4.92
C ALA A 136 -2.69 -1.12 3.74
N VAL A 137 -2.01 -2.07 3.09
CA VAL A 137 -2.57 -2.85 1.98
C VAL A 137 -3.10 -4.17 2.50
N ALA A 138 -4.26 -4.61 2.00
CA ALA A 138 -4.90 -5.85 2.40
C ALA A 138 -4.73 -6.94 1.33
N ASP A 139 -4.46 -8.19 1.74
CA ASP A 139 -4.53 -9.36 0.87
C ASP A 139 -5.94 -10.01 0.90
N THR A 140 -6.15 -11.07 0.10
CA THR A 140 -7.44 -11.77 0.05
C THR A 140 -7.81 -12.51 1.33
N ALA A 141 -6.85 -12.74 2.23
CA ALA A 141 -7.09 -13.27 3.57
C ALA A 141 -7.29 -12.16 4.62
N SER A 142 -7.43 -10.89 4.19
CA SER A 142 -7.54 -9.70 5.03
C SER A 142 -6.33 -9.49 5.97
N ASN A 143 -5.15 -10.05 5.64
CA ASN A 143 -3.93 -9.63 6.31
C ASN A 143 -3.54 -8.25 5.80
N LEU A 144 -3.03 -7.43 6.70
CA LEU A 144 -2.60 -6.08 6.42
C LEU A 144 -1.08 -5.98 6.35
N TYR A 145 -0.60 -5.12 5.47
CA TYR A 145 0.81 -4.82 5.30
C TYR A 145 1.00 -3.30 5.43
N ALA A 146 1.66 -2.87 6.48
CA ALA A 146 1.80 -1.46 6.85
C ALA A 146 3.25 -1.07 7.07
N GLY A 147 3.63 0.07 6.47
CA GLY A 147 4.93 0.70 6.67
C GLY A 147 4.97 1.54 7.93
N ASP A 148 6.14 1.64 8.53
CA ASP A 148 6.43 2.36 9.77
C ASP A 148 7.84 2.97 9.72
N ASP A 149 8.27 3.71 10.74
CA ASP A 149 9.62 4.24 10.85
C ASP A 149 10.66 3.10 10.83
N GLY A 150 11.29 2.89 9.67
CA GLY A 150 12.33 1.89 9.48
C GLY A 150 11.86 0.44 9.51
N SER A 151 10.59 0.16 9.29
CA SER A 151 10.11 -1.22 9.23
C SER A 151 8.87 -1.41 8.35
N MET A 152 8.70 -2.63 7.89
CA MET A 152 7.48 -3.14 7.25
C MET A 152 6.89 -4.25 8.12
N SER A 153 5.59 -4.19 8.38
CA SER A 153 4.88 -5.14 9.24
C SER A 153 3.71 -5.79 8.52
N SER A 154 3.47 -7.07 8.79
CA SER A 154 2.21 -7.73 8.45
C SER A 154 1.41 -8.05 9.70
N ILE A 155 0.11 -7.82 9.64
CA ILE A 155 -0.84 -7.91 10.76
C ILE A 155 -2.04 -8.73 10.28
N ASN A 156 -2.48 -9.71 11.08
CA ASN A 156 -3.64 -10.52 10.70
C ASN A 156 -4.98 -9.76 10.89
N PRO A 157 -6.11 -10.27 10.40
CA PRO A 157 -7.42 -9.61 10.51
C PRO A 157 -7.89 -9.32 11.96
N ASN A 158 -7.25 -9.91 12.95
CA ASN A 158 -7.53 -9.70 14.36
C ASN A 158 -6.60 -8.65 15.03
N GLY A 159 -5.68 -8.05 14.26
CA GLY A 159 -4.74 -7.06 14.77
C GLY A 159 -3.46 -7.65 15.38
N GLN A 160 -3.21 -8.95 15.22
CA GLN A 160 -1.99 -9.59 15.73
C GLN A 160 -0.87 -9.49 14.70
N LEU A 161 0.33 -9.16 15.17
CA LEU A 161 1.53 -9.12 14.34
C LEU A 161 1.85 -10.53 13.80
N ARG A 162 1.97 -10.64 12.46
CA ARG A 162 2.45 -11.85 11.78
C ARG A 162 3.97 -11.83 11.68
N TRP A 163 4.51 -10.74 11.17
CA TRP A 163 5.94 -10.49 11.07
C TRP A 163 6.25 -8.99 11.02
N ARG A 164 7.48 -8.62 11.33
CA ARG A 164 8.03 -7.27 11.18
C ARG A 164 9.45 -7.36 10.65
N THR A 165 9.74 -6.65 9.56
CA THR A 165 11.04 -6.64 8.89
C THR A 165 11.62 -5.24 8.91
N PRO A 166 12.84 -5.05 9.42
CA PRO A 166 13.55 -3.78 9.32
C PRO A 166 13.84 -3.42 7.87
N VAL A 167 13.66 -2.15 7.51
CA VAL A 167 14.03 -1.56 6.22
C VAL A 167 14.71 -0.21 6.46
N TYR A 168 15.48 0.28 5.50
CA TYR A 168 16.15 1.57 5.66
C TYR A 168 15.28 2.69 5.10
N GLY A 169 14.72 3.52 5.99
CA GLY A 169 13.81 4.61 5.68
C GLY A 169 12.36 4.32 6.06
N VAL A 170 11.44 5.16 5.61
CA VAL A 170 10.00 5.02 5.81
C VAL A 170 9.37 4.41 4.55
N PRO A 171 8.76 3.23 4.64
CA PRO A 171 8.06 2.63 3.51
C PRO A 171 6.96 3.54 2.98
N ARG A 172 6.89 3.66 1.66
CA ARG A 172 5.69 4.13 0.97
C ARG A 172 4.65 3.01 0.99
N THR A 173 3.40 3.30 0.58
CA THR A 173 2.38 2.24 0.48
C THR A 173 2.93 1.07 -0.33
N PRO A 174 3.00 -0.13 0.24
CA PRO A 174 3.55 -1.29 -0.45
C PRO A 174 2.65 -1.73 -1.60
N GLN A 175 3.22 -2.54 -2.49
CA GLN A 175 2.47 -3.17 -3.58
C GLN A 175 2.73 -4.67 -3.57
N PHE A 176 1.83 -5.43 -4.15
CA PHE A 176 2.07 -6.84 -4.39
C PHE A 176 2.66 -7.07 -5.78
N LEU A 177 3.60 -8.00 -5.85
CA LEU A 177 4.16 -8.51 -7.09
C LEU A 177 3.35 -9.71 -7.60
N PRO A 178 3.48 -10.09 -8.88
CA PRO A 178 2.62 -11.14 -9.48
C PRO A 178 2.64 -12.50 -8.77
N ASP A 179 3.72 -12.82 -8.09
CA ASP A 179 3.90 -14.06 -7.31
C ASP A 179 3.47 -13.93 -5.84
N GLY A 180 2.89 -12.80 -5.47
CA GLY A 180 2.41 -12.55 -4.13
C GLY A 180 3.39 -11.96 -3.15
N ASN A 181 4.64 -11.79 -3.53
CA ASN A 181 5.60 -11.10 -2.69
C ASN A 181 5.27 -9.62 -2.53
N VAL A 182 5.70 -9.04 -1.42
CA VAL A 182 5.44 -7.64 -1.07
C VAL A 182 6.61 -6.77 -1.52
N LEU A 183 6.34 -5.85 -2.43
CA LEU A 183 7.26 -4.81 -2.84
C LEU A 183 7.21 -3.66 -1.84
N VAL A 184 8.33 -3.33 -1.25
CA VAL A 184 8.49 -2.24 -0.28
C VAL A 184 9.53 -1.26 -0.79
N MET A 185 9.14 -0.03 -1.07
CA MET A 185 10.03 1.08 -1.41
C MET A 185 10.00 2.13 -0.31
N THR A 186 11.18 2.64 0.06
CA THR A 186 11.29 3.71 1.06
C THR A 186 11.53 5.06 0.39
N GLN A 187 11.31 6.15 1.13
CA GLN A 187 11.60 7.50 0.63
C GLN A 187 13.07 7.72 0.26
N PHE A 188 13.99 6.88 0.75
CA PHE A 188 15.41 6.91 0.37
C PHE A 188 15.72 6.16 -0.92
N GLY A 189 14.72 5.51 -1.53
CA GLY A 189 14.91 4.73 -2.75
C GLY A 189 15.42 3.31 -2.51
N GLN A 190 15.45 2.83 -1.26
CA GLN A 190 15.70 1.42 -0.99
C GLN A 190 14.47 0.60 -1.35
N THR A 191 14.68 -0.49 -2.08
CA THR A 191 13.65 -1.39 -2.52
C THR A 191 13.90 -2.80 -1.99
N ASN A 192 12.91 -3.37 -1.33
CA ASN A 192 12.91 -4.71 -0.77
C ASN A 192 11.77 -5.51 -1.37
N VAL A 193 11.99 -6.79 -1.64
CA VAL A 193 10.96 -7.78 -1.99
C VAL A 193 10.86 -8.77 -0.84
N LEU A 194 9.73 -8.78 -0.16
CA LEU A 194 9.52 -9.57 1.06
C LEU A 194 8.48 -10.66 0.81
N SER A 195 8.71 -11.86 1.36
CA SER A 195 7.67 -12.89 1.42
C SER A 195 6.46 -12.39 2.19
N ASN A 196 5.26 -12.48 1.63
CA ASN A 196 4.01 -12.11 2.30
C ASN A 196 3.72 -12.98 3.54
N GLN A 197 4.26 -14.20 3.58
CA GLN A 197 4.06 -15.14 4.67
C GLN A 197 4.98 -14.87 5.86
N THR A 198 6.26 -14.59 5.59
CA THR A 198 7.31 -14.58 6.62
C THR A 198 7.98 -13.23 6.81
N GLY A 199 7.81 -12.31 5.87
CA GLY A 199 8.53 -11.03 5.83
C GLY A 199 10.03 -11.15 5.53
N VAL A 200 10.52 -12.34 5.23
CA VAL A 200 11.92 -12.53 4.83
C VAL A 200 12.14 -11.98 3.43
N ALA A 201 13.26 -11.28 3.22
CA ALA A 201 13.63 -10.81 1.89
C ALA A 201 13.88 -12.00 0.96
N VAL A 202 13.21 -12.01 -0.19
CA VAL A 202 13.30 -13.08 -1.20
C VAL A 202 14.16 -12.69 -2.40
N ALA A 203 14.44 -11.40 -2.56
CA ALA A 203 15.35 -10.87 -3.58
C ALA A 203 16.45 -10.04 -2.93
N PRO A 204 17.60 -9.82 -3.60
CA PRO A 204 18.59 -8.84 -3.17
C PRO A 204 17.97 -7.45 -3.02
N ILE A 205 18.41 -6.72 -1.99
CA ILE A 205 18.01 -5.32 -1.80
C ILE A 205 18.52 -4.50 -2.98
N LEU A 206 17.65 -3.68 -3.58
CA LEU A 206 18.02 -2.76 -4.63
C LEU A 206 17.97 -1.32 -4.10
N ASP A 207 19.12 -0.66 -4.06
CA ASP A 207 19.21 0.76 -3.76
C ASP A 207 19.17 1.55 -5.07
N LEU A 208 18.02 2.17 -5.37
CA LEU A 208 17.81 2.99 -6.58
C LEU A 208 18.63 4.29 -6.55
N VAL A 209 18.98 4.73 -5.36
CA VAL A 209 19.89 5.85 -5.09
C VAL A 209 20.94 5.35 -4.11
N PRO A 210 22.20 5.78 -4.21
CA PRO A 210 23.19 5.44 -3.22
C PRO A 210 22.67 5.79 -1.82
N PRO A 211 22.73 4.84 -0.86
CA PRO A 211 22.26 5.11 0.49
C PRO A 211 22.98 6.34 1.03
N PRO A 212 22.27 7.27 1.67
CA PRO A 212 22.92 8.45 2.24
C PRO A 212 23.82 8.01 3.39
N LEU A 213 25.09 8.00 3.16
CA LEU A 213 26.27 7.87 3.99
C LEU A 213 27.09 6.61 3.82
N PRO A 214 28.39 6.76 3.69
CA PRO A 214 29.32 5.71 4.08
C PRO A 214 29.25 5.57 5.61
N LEU A 215 28.89 4.37 6.06
CA LEU A 215 28.96 3.93 7.48
C LEU A 215 30.38 3.99 8.06
N ASP A 216 31.35 4.51 7.32
CA ASP A 216 32.78 4.49 7.62
C ASP A 216 33.28 5.72 8.39
N LEU A 217 32.42 6.66 8.74
CA LEU A 217 32.79 7.79 9.57
C LEU A 217 32.60 7.43 11.04
N PRO A 218 33.67 7.48 11.87
CA PRO A 218 33.65 7.01 13.27
C PRO A 218 32.69 7.74 14.22
N ASN A 219 31.96 8.75 13.75
CA ASN A 219 30.93 9.49 14.48
C ASN A 219 29.71 9.82 13.60
N ALA A 220 29.46 9.09 12.50
CA ALA A 220 28.26 9.29 11.71
C ALA A 220 27.05 8.81 12.53
N GLU A 221 26.27 9.75 13.04
CA GLU A 221 24.93 9.44 13.51
C GLU A 221 24.16 8.84 12.31
N LEU A 222 23.56 7.66 12.50
CA LEU A 222 22.68 7.07 11.51
C LEU A 222 21.59 8.09 11.21
N ARG A 223 21.40 8.39 9.94
CA ARG A 223 20.33 9.28 9.50
C ARG A 223 18.99 8.73 10.02
N PRO A 224 18.15 9.53 10.70
CA PRO A 224 16.85 9.05 11.17
C PRO A 224 16.04 8.45 10.02
N ALA A 225 15.27 7.38 10.27
CA ALA A 225 14.48 6.72 9.25
C ALA A 225 13.51 7.67 8.52
N ASN A 226 13.02 8.70 9.19
CA ASN A 226 12.08 9.69 8.67
C ASN A 226 12.76 10.97 8.15
N ASP A 227 14.07 11.02 8.03
CA ASP A 227 14.74 12.17 7.46
C ASP A 227 14.34 12.40 6.00
N GLY A 228 14.23 13.65 5.56
CA GLY A 228 13.78 14.02 4.23
C GLY A 228 12.28 13.79 3.96
N LEU A 229 11.51 13.21 4.90
CA LEU A 229 10.12 12.86 4.67
C LEU A 229 9.22 14.08 4.37
N LEU A 230 9.53 15.25 4.94
CA LEU A 230 8.80 16.49 4.62
C LEU A 230 9.03 16.94 3.17
N THR A 231 10.21 16.66 2.61
CA THR A 231 10.49 16.96 1.20
C THR A 231 9.68 16.09 0.24
N CYS A 232 9.21 14.93 0.68
CA CYS A 232 8.30 14.09 -0.10
C CYS A 232 6.97 14.79 -0.40
N LEU A 233 6.51 15.70 0.47
CA LEU A 233 5.26 16.43 0.27
C LEU A 233 5.30 17.40 -0.92
N VAL A 234 6.50 17.82 -1.31
CA VAL A 234 6.72 18.74 -2.43
C VAL A 234 7.50 18.09 -3.58
N GLY A 235 7.87 16.81 -3.45
CA GLY A 235 8.63 16.10 -4.46
C GLY A 235 10.04 16.66 -4.63
N GLY A 236 10.76 16.91 -3.54
CA GLY A 236 12.10 17.48 -3.55
C GLY A 236 13.22 16.44 -3.54
N PRO A 237 14.49 16.88 -3.74
CA PRO A 237 15.63 15.99 -3.96
C PRO A 237 16.05 15.15 -2.75
N ASP A 238 15.65 15.53 -1.52
CA ASP A 238 15.94 14.73 -0.32
C ASP A 238 14.97 13.57 -0.12
N CYS A 239 13.97 13.45 -0.99
CA CYS A 239 13.01 12.35 -1.04
C CYS A 239 13.14 11.64 -2.39
N ALA A 240 13.87 10.54 -2.42
CA ALA A 240 14.11 9.80 -3.65
C ALA A 240 12.80 9.22 -4.24
N VAL A 241 11.90 8.71 -3.38
CA VAL A 241 10.60 8.16 -3.78
C VAL A 241 9.50 8.85 -2.96
N ALA A 242 8.77 9.76 -3.57
CA ALA A 242 7.75 10.56 -2.90
C ALA A 242 6.38 9.84 -2.78
N ALA A 243 6.06 8.94 -3.69
CA ALA A 243 4.77 8.26 -3.78
C ALA A 243 4.92 6.75 -3.99
N SER A 244 3.82 6.02 -3.82
CA SER A 244 3.79 4.57 -4.02
C SER A 244 4.03 4.21 -5.49
N PRO A 245 4.77 3.12 -5.79
CA PRO A 245 4.91 2.63 -7.15
C PRO A 245 3.59 2.07 -7.70
N ALA A 246 3.48 1.94 -9.02
CA ALA A 246 2.49 1.11 -9.68
C ALA A 246 3.13 -0.20 -10.14
N VAL A 247 2.36 -1.27 -10.19
CA VAL A 247 2.80 -2.58 -10.70
C VAL A 247 1.86 -3.00 -11.81
N ASP A 248 2.43 -3.40 -12.94
CA ASP A 248 1.70 -4.15 -13.96
C ASP A 248 1.94 -5.65 -13.74
N PRO A 249 0.95 -6.39 -13.22
CA PRO A 249 1.12 -7.81 -12.97
C PRO A 249 1.31 -8.64 -14.25
N SER A 250 0.83 -8.14 -15.38
CA SER A 250 0.88 -8.85 -16.67
C SER A 250 2.29 -8.86 -17.27
N SER A 251 3.03 -7.77 -17.12
CA SER A 251 4.41 -7.63 -17.59
C SER A 251 5.46 -7.79 -16.49
N SER A 252 5.02 -7.94 -15.23
CA SER A 252 5.91 -7.93 -14.05
C SER A 252 6.76 -6.67 -13.96
N THR A 253 6.22 -5.52 -14.39
CA THR A 253 6.93 -4.24 -14.40
C THR A 253 6.43 -3.33 -13.29
N VAL A 254 7.38 -2.69 -12.61
CA VAL A 254 7.12 -1.71 -11.54
C VAL A 254 7.49 -0.33 -12.04
N TYR A 255 6.60 0.64 -11.89
CA TYR A 255 6.81 2.03 -12.28
C TYR A 255 6.90 2.91 -11.06
N VAL A 256 7.95 3.72 -10.97
CA VAL A 256 8.22 4.61 -9.83
C VAL A 256 8.74 5.96 -10.32
N VAL A 257 8.34 7.03 -9.63
CA VAL A 257 8.98 8.34 -9.81
C VAL A 257 10.16 8.42 -8.86
N LEU A 258 11.34 8.61 -9.43
CA LEU A 258 12.61 8.58 -8.72
C LEU A 258 13.35 9.91 -8.86
N TRP A 259 13.73 10.50 -7.74
CA TRP A 259 14.66 11.61 -7.68
C TRP A 259 16.07 11.10 -7.40
N ARG A 260 16.93 11.09 -8.42
CA ARG A 260 18.30 10.61 -8.28
C ARG A 260 19.18 11.64 -7.55
N ALA A 261 20.18 11.17 -6.82
CA ALA A 261 21.12 12.04 -6.12
C ALA A 261 21.81 13.02 -7.11
N GLY A 262 21.76 14.31 -6.79
CA GLY A 262 22.34 15.36 -7.61
C GLY A 262 21.57 15.71 -8.88
N ALA A 263 20.47 15.06 -9.18
CA ALA A 263 19.60 15.42 -10.30
C ALA A 263 18.83 16.73 -10.00
N ILE A 264 18.50 17.48 -11.06
CA ILE A 264 17.74 18.73 -10.95
C ILE A 264 16.23 18.53 -11.04
N ALA A 265 15.78 17.33 -11.41
CA ALA A 265 14.38 16.92 -11.50
C ALA A 265 14.27 15.39 -11.41
N PRO A 266 13.09 14.86 -11.06
CA PRO A 266 12.87 13.41 -11.01
C PRO A 266 12.72 12.79 -12.40
N GLN A 267 12.69 11.47 -12.46
CA GLN A 267 12.44 10.66 -13.64
C GLN A 267 11.36 9.62 -13.34
N LEU A 268 10.60 9.22 -14.34
CA LEU A 268 9.84 7.98 -14.32
C LEU A 268 10.79 6.82 -14.62
N VAL A 269 10.79 5.81 -13.78
CA VAL A 269 11.67 4.64 -13.89
C VAL A 269 10.81 3.39 -13.93
N ALA A 270 11.15 2.47 -14.84
CA ALA A 270 10.59 1.12 -14.87
C ALA A 270 11.60 0.12 -14.33
N LEU A 271 11.13 -0.78 -13.48
CA LEU A 271 11.89 -1.91 -12.96
C LEU A 271 11.23 -3.20 -13.43
N THR A 272 12.01 -4.15 -13.92
CA THR A 272 11.52 -5.49 -14.24
C THR A 272 11.70 -6.40 -13.04
N TYR A 273 10.62 -7.04 -12.63
CA TYR A 273 10.64 -8.08 -11.61
C TYR A 273 10.68 -9.46 -12.26
N THR A 274 11.64 -10.27 -11.84
CA THR A 274 11.71 -11.70 -12.18
C THR A 274 11.42 -12.49 -10.90
N GLY A 275 10.34 -13.26 -10.90
CA GLY A 275 9.98 -14.13 -9.79
C GLY A 275 10.62 -15.52 -9.89
N GLY A 276 10.14 -16.49 -9.10
CA GLY A 276 10.60 -17.89 -9.10
C GLY A 276 11.68 -18.17 -8.05
N ASP A 277 12.58 -19.13 -8.33
CA ASP A 277 13.54 -19.63 -7.33
C ASP A 277 14.62 -18.62 -6.94
N THR A 278 14.93 -17.67 -7.81
CA THR A 278 15.91 -16.61 -7.58
C THR A 278 15.34 -15.25 -7.99
N PRO A 279 14.41 -14.69 -7.18
CA PRO A 279 13.78 -13.45 -7.53
C PRO A 279 14.80 -12.30 -7.64
N SER A 280 14.58 -11.41 -8.62
CA SER A 280 15.38 -10.20 -8.82
C SER A 280 14.51 -9.03 -9.24
N LEU A 281 15.01 -7.82 -9.00
CA LEU A 281 14.42 -6.57 -9.45
C LEU A 281 15.52 -5.73 -10.06
N GLU A 282 15.34 -5.31 -11.30
CA GLU A 282 16.36 -4.59 -12.07
C GLU A 282 15.75 -3.40 -12.81
N GLU A 283 16.52 -2.32 -12.98
CA GLU A 283 16.09 -1.18 -13.76
C GLU A 283 16.07 -1.55 -15.25
N ALA A 284 14.89 -1.37 -15.88
CA ALA A 284 14.70 -1.62 -17.32
C ALA A 284 14.99 -0.36 -18.12
N TRP A 285 14.41 0.78 -17.72
CA TRP A 285 14.60 2.07 -18.37
C TRP A 285 14.27 3.23 -17.42
N SER A 286 14.75 4.42 -17.79
CA SER A 286 14.39 5.70 -17.16
C SER A 286 13.95 6.69 -18.24
N SER A 287 12.90 7.45 -17.97
CA SER A 287 12.47 8.55 -18.85
C SER A 287 13.49 9.70 -18.88
N PRO A 288 13.36 10.65 -19.81
CA PRO A 288 13.94 11.97 -19.63
C PRO A 288 13.52 12.60 -18.30
N LEU A 289 14.26 13.62 -17.84
CA LEU A 289 13.89 14.37 -16.64
C LEU A 289 12.47 14.92 -16.79
N LEU A 290 11.66 14.74 -15.74
CA LEU A 290 10.31 15.27 -15.72
C LEU A 290 10.34 16.81 -15.66
N PRO A 291 9.39 17.50 -16.28
CA PRO A 291 9.40 18.97 -16.34
C PRO A 291 9.20 19.64 -14.99
N SER A 292 8.57 18.95 -14.03
CA SER A 292 8.28 19.46 -12.69
C SER A 292 8.33 18.33 -11.67
N SER A 293 8.30 18.66 -10.39
CA SER A 293 8.20 17.71 -9.29
C SER A 293 6.90 16.92 -9.34
N VAL A 294 6.94 15.69 -8.89
CA VAL A 294 5.78 14.78 -8.86
C VAL A 294 5.66 14.17 -7.47
N THR A 295 4.50 14.32 -6.87
CA THR A 295 4.12 13.72 -5.58
C THR A 295 2.98 12.72 -5.71
N SER A 296 2.42 12.59 -6.91
CA SER A 296 1.41 11.60 -7.24
C SER A 296 2.06 10.23 -7.50
N SER A 297 1.35 9.16 -7.17
CA SER A 297 1.73 7.82 -7.61
C SER A 297 1.55 7.69 -9.12
N PRO A 298 2.40 6.94 -9.82
CA PRO A 298 2.14 6.51 -11.17
C PRO A 298 0.81 5.75 -11.25
N VAL A 299 0.05 5.96 -12.31
CA VAL A 299 -1.22 5.26 -12.57
C VAL A 299 -1.15 4.66 -13.97
N LEU A 300 -1.47 3.38 -14.08
CA LEU A 300 -1.45 2.70 -15.37
C LEU A 300 -2.80 2.85 -16.11
N SER A 301 -2.72 2.90 -17.44
CA SER A 301 -3.91 2.73 -18.28
C SER A 301 -4.45 1.30 -18.15
N PRO A 302 -5.75 1.05 -18.45
CA PRO A 302 -6.33 -0.28 -18.34
C PRO A 302 -5.66 -1.34 -19.21
N ASP A 303 -5.08 -0.95 -20.34
CA ASP A 303 -4.35 -1.82 -21.26
C ASP A 303 -2.84 -1.93 -20.95
N GLY A 304 -2.37 -1.25 -19.90
CA GLY A 304 -0.97 -1.25 -19.48
C GLY A 304 -0.02 -0.51 -20.43
N SER A 305 -0.51 0.22 -21.45
CA SER A 305 0.34 0.87 -22.44
C SER A 305 0.81 2.27 -22.05
N ARG A 306 0.25 2.85 -20.99
CA ARG A 306 0.52 4.21 -20.52
C ARG A 306 0.75 4.28 -19.02
N VAL A 307 1.60 5.21 -18.61
CA VAL A 307 1.72 5.70 -17.23
C VAL A 307 1.25 7.14 -17.17
N TYR A 308 0.31 7.42 -16.31
CA TYR A 308 -0.16 8.79 -16.03
C TYR A 308 0.48 9.30 -14.74
N LEU A 309 1.00 10.53 -14.79
CA LEU A 309 1.55 11.26 -13.65
C LEU A 309 0.85 12.62 -13.55
N THR A 310 0.62 13.09 -12.33
CA THR A 310 0.21 14.49 -12.10
C THR A 310 1.36 15.21 -11.41
N ASP A 311 1.84 16.29 -12.00
CA ASP A 311 2.89 17.12 -11.39
C ASP A 311 2.31 18.12 -10.38
N VAL A 312 3.19 18.72 -9.57
CA VAL A 312 2.79 19.68 -8.52
C VAL A 312 2.23 21.00 -9.07
N GLU A 313 2.34 21.24 -10.39
CA GLU A 313 1.80 22.40 -11.07
C GLU A 313 0.38 22.16 -11.62
N GLY A 314 -0.13 20.93 -11.47
CA GLY A 314 -1.48 20.55 -11.93
C GLY A 314 -1.53 20.13 -13.39
N THR A 315 -0.47 19.52 -13.91
CA THR A 315 -0.45 18.94 -15.25
C THR A 315 -0.45 17.43 -15.19
N VAL A 316 -1.44 16.80 -15.80
CA VAL A 316 -1.46 15.36 -16.06
C VAL A 316 -0.63 15.08 -17.32
N ARG A 317 0.26 14.11 -17.23
CA ARG A 317 1.14 13.70 -18.32
C ARG A 317 1.03 12.21 -18.56
N ALA A 318 1.02 11.80 -19.83
CA ALA A 318 1.09 10.41 -20.24
C ALA A 318 2.47 10.08 -20.78
N TYR A 319 2.96 8.92 -20.37
CA TYR A 319 4.23 8.34 -20.80
C TYR A 319 3.99 6.95 -21.36
N SER A 320 4.80 6.55 -22.34
CA SER A 320 4.86 5.17 -22.84
C SER A 320 5.39 4.22 -21.77
N THR A 321 4.76 3.07 -21.59
CA THR A 321 5.29 2.00 -20.72
C THR A 321 6.46 1.25 -21.35
N GLU A 322 6.67 1.36 -22.65
CA GLU A 322 7.72 0.68 -23.37
C GLU A 322 9.10 1.28 -23.09
N ASP A 323 9.20 2.62 -23.02
CA ASP A 323 10.49 3.32 -22.95
C ASP A 323 10.48 4.63 -22.13
N GLY A 324 9.35 4.98 -21.53
CA GLY A 324 9.21 6.20 -20.74
C GLY A 324 9.18 7.49 -21.54
N THR A 325 8.97 7.43 -22.87
CA THR A 325 8.83 8.64 -23.67
C THR A 325 7.54 9.39 -23.36
N PRO A 326 7.58 10.75 -23.23
CA PRO A 326 6.37 11.55 -23.04
C PRO A 326 5.51 11.54 -24.30
N ILE A 327 4.19 11.38 -24.13
CA ILE A 327 3.22 11.31 -25.23
C ILE A 327 2.39 12.58 -25.31
N TRP A 328 1.74 12.93 -24.22
CA TRP A 328 0.92 14.14 -24.14
C TRP A 328 0.92 14.74 -22.74
N SER A 329 0.44 15.97 -22.62
CA SER A 329 0.19 16.65 -21.36
C SER A 329 -1.12 17.41 -21.39
N TYR A 330 -1.78 17.51 -20.21
CA TYR A 330 -3.04 18.22 -20.03
C TYR A 330 -3.02 19.01 -18.74
N PHE A 331 -3.17 20.33 -18.83
CA PHE A 331 -3.27 21.18 -17.65
C PHE A 331 -4.69 21.15 -17.10
N VAL A 332 -4.85 20.64 -15.89
CA VAL A 332 -6.17 20.47 -15.26
C VAL A 332 -6.67 21.73 -14.54
N GLY A 333 -5.83 22.76 -14.45
CA GLY A 333 -6.07 23.96 -13.67
C GLY A 333 -5.65 23.77 -12.22
N ASP A 334 -5.25 24.85 -11.58
CA ASP A 334 -4.73 24.96 -10.22
C ASP A 334 -4.29 23.65 -9.51
N ARG A 335 -3.19 23.66 -8.86
CA ARG A 335 -2.46 22.60 -8.15
C ARG A 335 -3.30 21.37 -7.83
N ALA A 336 -3.47 20.47 -8.78
CA ALA A 336 -4.03 19.14 -8.51
C ALA A 336 -3.12 18.43 -7.48
N ALA A 337 -3.70 17.91 -6.43
CA ALA A 337 -2.98 17.19 -5.40
C ALA A 337 -3.38 15.72 -5.47
N GLY A 338 -2.47 14.87 -5.92
CA GLY A 338 -2.66 13.42 -5.93
C GLY A 338 -2.80 12.78 -7.32
N SER A 339 -2.97 11.47 -7.31
CA SER A 339 -3.03 10.65 -8.52
C SER A 339 -4.40 10.74 -9.19
N VAL A 340 -4.43 10.61 -10.51
CA VAL A 340 -5.68 10.50 -11.26
C VAL A 340 -6.43 9.22 -10.88
N ALA A 341 -7.74 9.19 -11.11
CA ALA A 341 -8.51 7.94 -11.13
C ALA A 341 -8.77 7.56 -12.60
N VAL A 342 -8.65 6.26 -12.93
CA VAL A 342 -8.80 5.76 -14.30
C VAL A 342 -9.80 4.62 -14.32
N SER A 343 -10.88 4.77 -15.07
CA SER A 343 -11.89 3.72 -15.24
C SER A 343 -11.42 2.62 -16.18
N PRO A 344 -12.01 1.41 -16.12
CA PRO A 344 -11.71 0.34 -17.08
C PRO A 344 -11.92 0.74 -18.55
N ASP A 345 -12.79 1.73 -18.82
CA ASP A 345 -13.06 2.25 -20.16
C ASP A 345 -12.10 3.40 -20.56
N GLY A 346 -11.06 3.69 -19.73
CA GLY A 346 -10.05 4.70 -20.02
C GLY A 346 -10.51 6.15 -19.79
N ILE A 347 -11.57 6.39 -19.01
CA ILE A 347 -11.91 7.73 -18.55
C ILE A 347 -11.00 8.10 -17.38
N ILE A 348 -10.34 9.23 -17.49
CA ILE A 348 -9.39 9.75 -16.50
C ILE A 348 -10.04 10.92 -15.77
N VAL A 349 -10.15 10.82 -14.44
CA VAL A 349 -10.62 11.91 -13.58
C VAL A 349 -9.44 12.38 -12.72
N PRO A 350 -8.93 13.61 -12.95
CA PRO A 350 -7.83 14.15 -12.16
C PRO A 350 -8.22 14.34 -10.69
N ALA A 351 -7.23 14.21 -9.81
CA ALA A 351 -7.42 14.44 -8.39
C ALA A 351 -7.75 15.91 -8.10
N GLY A 352 -8.50 16.13 -7.02
CA GLY A 352 -8.76 17.46 -6.49
C GLY A 352 -7.55 18.06 -5.79
N GLY A 353 -7.51 19.36 -5.75
CA GLY A 353 -6.55 20.19 -5.03
C GLY A 353 -7.08 21.62 -4.93
N ALA A 354 -6.32 22.55 -4.36
CA ALA A 354 -6.77 23.91 -4.12
C ALA A 354 -7.28 24.58 -5.42
N GLY A 355 -8.60 24.68 -5.61
CA GLY A 355 -9.25 25.24 -6.79
C GLY A 355 -9.48 24.30 -7.97
N SER A 356 -9.09 23.05 -7.87
CA SER A 356 -9.27 22.04 -8.92
C SER A 356 -10.74 21.73 -9.17
N ARG A 357 -11.15 21.83 -10.45
CA ARG A 357 -12.52 21.55 -10.86
C ARG A 357 -12.69 20.08 -11.21
N LEU A 358 -13.86 19.52 -10.87
CA LEU A 358 -14.18 18.16 -11.31
C LEU A 358 -14.28 18.12 -12.83
N GLN A 359 -13.53 17.24 -13.46
CA GLN A 359 -13.49 17.08 -14.90
C GLN A 359 -13.07 15.67 -15.29
N ALA A 360 -13.38 15.28 -16.52
CA ALA A 360 -12.91 14.04 -17.09
C ALA A 360 -12.26 14.27 -18.45
N ILE A 361 -11.19 13.51 -18.68
CA ILE A 361 -10.50 13.45 -19.96
C ILE A 361 -10.38 11.99 -20.41
N ARG A 362 -10.09 11.80 -21.69
CA ARG A 362 -9.78 10.50 -22.27
C ARG A 362 -8.45 10.57 -22.99
N ASP A 363 -7.69 9.51 -22.91
CA ASP A 363 -6.51 9.32 -23.76
C ASP A 363 -6.95 8.89 -25.16
N ALA A 364 -6.72 9.74 -26.15
CA ALA A 364 -7.01 9.47 -27.57
C ALA A 364 -5.78 8.96 -28.33
N GLY A 365 -4.73 8.49 -27.60
CA GLY A 365 -3.50 7.95 -28.12
C GLY A 365 -2.37 8.98 -28.14
N ASP A 366 -2.44 9.98 -29.02
CA ASP A 366 -1.43 11.04 -29.16
C ASP A 366 -1.78 12.34 -28.45
N ARG A 367 -3.00 12.45 -27.94
CA ARG A 367 -3.49 13.64 -27.24
C ARG A 367 -4.57 13.29 -26.22
N PRO A 368 -4.76 14.14 -25.20
CA PRO A 368 -5.92 14.04 -24.31
C PRO A 368 -7.15 14.71 -24.97
N GLU A 369 -8.32 14.13 -24.74
CA GLU A 369 -9.62 14.71 -25.12
C GLU A 369 -10.41 15.06 -23.86
N SER A 370 -10.84 16.31 -23.71
CA SER A 370 -11.75 16.70 -22.64
C SER A 370 -13.13 16.14 -22.92
N LEU A 371 -13.66 15.34 -21.98
CA LEU A 371 -15.03 14.80 -22.09
C LEU A 371 -16.04 15.79 -21.51
N TRP A 372 -15.80 16.26 -20.31
CA TRP A 372 -16.64 17.24 -19.60
C TRP A 372 -15.85 17.93 -18.49
N LYS A 373 -16.34 19.10 -18.05
CA LYS A 373 -15.82 19.88 -16.94
C LYS A 373 -16.93 20.57 -16.17
N ARG A 374 -16.84 20.53 -14.85
CA ARG A 374 -17.77 21.15 -13.91
C ARG A 374 -17.16 22.39 -13.30
N ASP A 375 -17.54 23.58 -13.80
CA ASP A 375 -17.04 24.86 -13.29
C ASP A 375 -17.64 25.23 -11.92
N ASP A 376 -18.75 24.63 -11.57
CA ASP A 376 -19.47 24.82 -10.30
C ASP A 376 -18.97 23.91 -9.17
N LEU A 377 -18.16 22.88 -9.46
CA LEU A 377 -17.76 21.89 -8.47
C LEU A 377 -16.24 21.87 -8.26
N VAL A 378 -15.81 22.35 -7.09
CA VAL A 378 -14.43 22.30 -6.63
C VAL A 378 -14.21 21.06 -5.81
N GLN A 379 -13.27 20.22 -6.22
CA GLN A 379 -12.91 19.02 -5.49
C GLN A 379 -12.07 19.35 -4.24
N GLN A 380 -12.38 18.69 -3.12
CA GLN A 380 -11.62 18.76 -1.86
C GLN A 380 -10.98 17.40 -1.50
N GLY A 381 -10.74 16.57 -2.50
CA GLY A 381 -10.12 15.26 -2.34
C GLY A 381 -9.97 14.54 -3.66
N SER A 382 -9.23 13.42 -3.62
CA SER A 382 -9.06 12.60 -4.80
C SER A 382 -10.30 11.73 -5.05
N PRO A 383 -10.75 11.60 -6.31
CA PRO A 383 -11.94 10.83 -6.65
C PRO A 383 -11.71 9.32 -6.54
N ALA A 384 -12.83 8.57 -6.47
CA ALA A 384 -12.89 7.14 -6.68
C ALA A 384 -13.90 6.82 -7.78
N LEU A 385 -13.60 5.80 -8.58
CA LEU A 385 -14.48 5.33 -9.64
C LEU A 385 -14.99 3.93 -9.31
N ALA A 386 -16.22 3.66 -9.77
CA ALA A 386 -16.86 2.36 -9.57
C ALA A 386 -17.57 1.91 -10.84
N GLY A 387 -17.91 0.61 -10.90
CA GLY A 387 -18.72 0.06 -11.97
C GLY A 387 -20.08 0.77 -12.11
N GLY A 388 -20.74 0.60 -13.25
CA GLY A 388 -22.00 1.28 -13.55
C GLY A 388 -21.84 2.77 -13.86
N SER A 389 -20.67 3.19 -14.38
CA SER A 389 -20.34 4.58 -14.71
C SER A 389 -20.55 5.57 -13.56
N THR A 390 -20.17 5.16 -12.35
CA THR A 390 -20.35 5.96 -11.15
C THR A 390 -19.01 6.49 -10.66
N GLY A 391 -18.95 7.76 -10.32
CA GLY A 391 -17.80 8.38 -9.68
C GLY A 391 -18.19 9.08 -8.39
N TYR A 392 -17.21 9.19 -7.48
CA TYR A 392 -17.37 9.84 -6.18
C TYR A 392 -16.26 10.85 -5.95
N THR A 393 -16.60 12.00 -5.40
CA THR A 393 -15.64 13.02 -4.98
C THR A 393 -16.15 13.77 -3.76
N VAL A 394 -15.26 14.51 -3.13
CA VAL A 394 -15.60 15.38 -1.99
C VAL A 394 -15.55 16.83 -2.44
N THR A 395 -16.54 17.59 -2.03
CA THR A 395 -16.64 19.04 -2.26
C THR A 395 -16.99 19.77 -0.96
N GLY A 396 -16.98 21.08 -0.97
CA GLY A 396 -17.36 21.92 0.15
C GLY A 396 -16.24 22.85 0.59
N ASN A 397 -16.60 23.92 1.32
CA ASN A 397 -15.66 24.89 1.89
C ASN A 397 -15.71 24.90 3.41
N ASP A 398 -16.92 25.10 3.99
CA ASP A 398 -17.12 25.17 5.43
C ASP A 398 -17.44 23.78 6.01
N GLU A 399 -18.25 23.02 5.30
CA GLU A 399 -18.55 21.61 5.58
C GLU A 399 -18.40 20.80 4.30
N LEU A 400 -17.83 19.60 4.43
CA LEU A 400 -17.63 18.73 3.28
C LEU A 400 -18.91 17.97 2.94
N SER A 401 -19.04 17.63 1.68
CA SER A 401 -20.07 16.74 1.16
C SER A 401 -19.48 15.72 0.21
N LEU A 402 -19.99 14.51 0.26
CA LEU A 402 -19.74 13.48 -0.75
C LEU A 402 -20.66 13.75 -1.94
N VAL A 403 -20.07 13.82 -3.13
CA VAL A 403 -20.81 13.97 -4.39
C VAL A 403 -20.68 12.69 -5.18
N THR A 404 -21.81 12.09 -5.53
CA THR A 404 -21.94 11.01 -6.51
C THR A 404 -22.20 11.63 -7.87
N PHE A 405 -21.44 11.28 -8.89
CA PHE A 405 -21.59 11.82 -10.23
C PHE A 405 -21.60 10.72 -11.29
N ASP A 406 -22.28 10.97 -12.40
CA ASP A 406 -22.21 10.14 -13.58
C ASP A 406 -20.89 10.34 -14.30
N LEU A 407 -20.10 9.27 -14.43
CA LEU A 407 -18.75 9.33 -14.99
C LEU A 407 -18.76 9.75 -16.48
N THR A 408 -19.82 9.46 -17.21
CA THR A 408 -19.92 9.74 -18.64
C THR A 408 -20.26 11.20 -18.92
N THR A 409 -21.15 11.78 -18.10
CA THR A 409 -21.68 13.15 -18.34
C THR A 409 -21.14 14.19 -17.38
N GLY A 410 -20.60 13.76 -16.21
CA GLY A 410 -20.20 14.65 -15.12
C GLY A 410 -21.37 15.22 -14.31
N GLU A 411 -22.61 14.79 -14.58
CA GLU A 411 -23.77 15.26 -13.85
C GLU A 411 -23.78 14.73 -12.42
N THR A 412 -24.16 15.59 -11.47
CA THR A 412 -24.37 15.17 -10.08
C THR A 412 -25.60 14.30 -9.99
N VAL A 413 -25.43 13.11 -9.42
CA VAL A 413 -26.52 12.14 -9.19
C VAL A 413 -27.05 12.29 -7.79
N ASP A 414 -26.15 12.44 -6.81
CA ASP A 414 -26.50 12.56 -5.39
C ASP A 414 -25.47 13.43 -4.64
N THR A 415 -25.87 13.94 -3.48
CA THR A 415 -24.99 14.74 -2.61
C THR A 415 -25.34 14.49 -1.16
N ASP A 416 -24.40 13.94 -0.40
CA ASP A 416 -24.54 13.60 1.00
C ASP A 416 -23.69 14.49 1.88
N ALA A 417 -24.29 15.04 2.93
CA ALA A 417 -23.57 15.85 3.91
C ALA A 417 -22.62 14.98 4.74
N MET A 418 -21.47 15.55 5.09
CA MET A 418 -20.50 14.99 6.04
C MET A 418 -20.50 15.84 7.33
N PRO A 419 -21.43 15.64 8.26
CA PRO A 419 -21.66 16.53 9.38
C PRO A 419 -20.43 16.73 10.25
N GLY A 420 -20.08 18.00 10.52
CA GLY A 420 -18.93 18.38 11.35
C GLY A 420 -17.57 18.19 10.69
N SER A 421 -17.52 17.88 9.39
CA SER A 421 -16.29 17.79 8.62
C SER A 421 -15.82 19.17 8.17
N THR A 422 -14.51 19.36 8.10
CA THR A 422 -13.89 20.58 7.56
C THR A 422 -12.58 20.25 6.86
N GLY A 423 -12.09 21.16 6.03
CA GLY A 423 -10.80 21.04 5.37
C GLY A 423 -10.89 20.25 4.06
N TYR A 424 -10.11 19.17 3.95
CA TYR A 424 -10.06 18.33 2.76
C TYR A 424 -10.07 16.84 3.13
N SER A 425 -10.29 15.98 2.12
CA SER A 425 -10.19 14.53 2.24
C SER A 425 -8.97 14.02 1.48
N PRO A 426 -8.21 13.05 2.02
CA PRO A 426 -7.21 12.34 1.22
C PRO A 426 -7.78 11.67 -0.02
N GLY A 427 -9.06 11.32 0.01
CA GLY A 427 -9.80 10.77 -1.12
C GLY A 427 -10.85 9.75 -0.70
N VAL A 428 -11.69 9.43 -1.65
CA VAL A 428 -12.81 8.47 -1.50
C VAL A 428 -12.32 7.06 -1.78
N VAL A 429 -12.92 6.06 -1.13
CA VAL A 429 -12.71 4.63 -1.42
C VAL A 429 -14.05 3.91 -1.48
N VAL A 430 -14.13 2.84 -2.27
CA VAL A 430 -15.36 2.06 -2.50
C VAL A 430 -15.12 0.62 -2.06
N GLY A 431 -15.98 0.11 -1.22
CA GLY A 431 -15.88 -1.24 -0.69
C GLY A 431 -16.54 -2.31 -1.57
N PRO A 432 -16.40 -3.58 -1.18
CA PRO A 432 -16.85 -4.73 -1.98
C PRO A 432 -18.38 -4.81 -2.16
N GLU A 433 -19.16 -4.19 -1.28
CA GLU A 433 -20.62 -4.15 -1.36
C GLU A 433 -21.15 -2.84 -1.97
N GLY A 434 -20.25 -1.97 -2.48
CA GLY A 434 -20.61 -0.66 -3.03
C GLY A 434 -20.70 0.46 -1.98
N GLU A 435 -20.36 0.16 -0.73
CA GLU A 435 -20.25 1.17 0.31
C GLU A 435 -19.11 2.15 0.00
N VAL A 436 -19.32 3.40 0.37
CA VAL A 436 -18.36 4.48 0.13
C VAL A 436 -17.82 4.98 1.45
N VAL A 437 -16.49 5.01 1.58
CA VAL A 437 -15.82 5.46 2.80
C VAL A 437 -14.96 6.67 2.50
N VAL A 438 -15.09 7.70 3.33
CA VAL A 438 -14.41 8.98 3.17
C VAL A 438 -13.70 9.38 4.46
N PRO A 439 -12.36 9.40 4.49
CA PRO A 439 -11.60 10.00 5.57
C PRO A 439 -11.54 11.51 5.40
N THR A 440 -11.44 12.24 6.51
CA THR A 440 -11.05 13.66 6.49
C THR A 440 -9.64 13.82 7.01
N ALA A 441 -8.90 14.78 6.50
CA ALA A 441 -7.52 15.04 6.94
C ALA A 441 -7.42 15.36 8.44
N LEU A 442 -8.48 15.88 9.04
CA LEU A 442 -8.54 16.19 10.49
C LEU A 442 -8.89 14.98 11.35
N GLY A 443 -9.08 13.80 10.77
CA GLY A 443 -9.23 12.55 11.52
C GLY A 443 -10.66 12.17 11.85
N ALA A 444 -11.55 12.26 10.89
CA ALA A 444 -12.87 11.64 10.93
C ALA A 444 -13.02 10.66 9.75
N LEU A 445 -13.77 9.59 9.94
CA LEU A 445 -14.08 8.58 8.95
C LEU A 445 -15.60 8.51 8.80
N TYR A 446 -16.09 8.67 7.57
CA TYR A 446 -17.50 8.60 7.20
C TYR A 446 -17.74 7.40 6.31
N SER A 447 -18.84 6.71 6.49
CA SER A 447 -19.29 5.62 5.61
C SER A 447 -20.72 5.88 5.16
N PHE A 448 -20.94 5.62 3.88
CA PHE A 448 -22.21 5.82 3.19
C PHE A 448 -22.65 4.51 2.53
N ARG A 449 -23.96 4.28 2.56
CA ARG A 449 -24.64 3.12 1.92
C ARG A 449 -25.97 3.52 1.31
#